data_f5835465c52b5325091e0c84220c6054
#
_entry.id   f5835465c52b5325091e0c84220c6054
#
_cell.length_a   1.000
_cell.length_b   1.000
_cell.length_c   1.000
_cell.angle_alpha   90.00
_cell.angle_beta   90.00
_cell.angle_gamma   90.00
#
_symmetry.space_group_name_H-M   'P 1'
#
loop_
_entity.id
_entity.type
_entity.pdbx_description
1 polymer ?
#
loop_
_entity_poly.entity_id
_entity_poly.type
_entity_poly.pdbx_seq_one_letter_code
_entity_poly.pdbx_strand_id
1 'polypeptide(L)'
;MLYRTYFPDDIDITVPYVAPLCRSVEDGRHEPFLRTVAMPDDRQKVEDFQMEVLKRKAALLPHFKKYCSVRKLQFRAPVEDIYDYTVLEYSFSLWQWGIPVSRIPSVSASDKELFDHLVAISAPSYFVKEGSNTPFFVQAARELGYYGYDIRPFREYLSIGTSKDYLRRLMIPEELADMEFDETLSYKITRFLKENDPKMIFIYGQYDPWTAAGVTWLKGKKNIHVFVQPKGSHMARIGTLPQKEKEEAIGLIKKWLEE
;
A
#
# COMPACT_ATOMS: atom_id res chain seq x y z
N MET A 1 -10.96 4.78 -12.17
CA MET A 1 -11.14 3.61 -13.05
C MET A 1 -12.57 3.07 -13.03
N LEU A 2 -13.13 2.72 -11.87
CA LEU A 2 -14.46 2.15 -11.71
C LEU A 2 -15.53 2.91 -12.49
N TYR A 3 -15.77 4.17 -12.14
CA TYR A 3 -16.81 4.98 -12.77
C TYR A 3 -16.65 5.00 -14.31
N ARG A 4 -15.44 5.23 -14.82
CA ARG A 4 -15.15 5.24 -16.27
C ARG A 4 -15.47 3.91 -16.97
N THR A 5 -15.34 2.78 -16.24
CA THR A 5 -15.65 1.44 -16.79
C THR A 5 -17.14 1.20 -16.93
N TYR A 6 -17.94 1.69 -15.96
CA TYR A 6 -19.39 1.46 -15.93
C TYR A 6 -20.19 2.53 -16.66
N PHE A 7 -19.66 3.74 -16.71
CA PHE A 7 -20.27 4.92 -17.33
C PHE A 7 -19.25 5.62 -18.26
N PRO A 8 -18.92 4.96 -19.40
CA PRO A 8 -17.82 5.43 -20.25
C PRO A 8 -18.07 6.78 -20.90
N ASP A 9 -19.32 7.15 -21.10
CA ASP A 9 -19.72 8.37 -21.81
C ASP A 9 -20.01 9.56 -20.88
N ASP A 10 -20.02 9.34 -19.55
CA ASP A 10 -20.32 10.39 -18.58
C ASP A 10 -19.13 11.29 -18.22
N ILE A 11 -17.91 10.92 -18.65
CA ILE A 11 -16.68 11.61 -18.30
C ILE A 11 -15.79 11.77 -19.52
N ASP A 12 -15.37 13.00 -19.81
CA ASP A 12 -14.46 13.28 -20.92
C ASP A 12 -13.03 12.79 -20.64
N ILE A 13 -12.48 13.13 -19.45
CA ILE A 13 -11.11 12.82 -19.07
C ILE A 13 -11.05 12.18 -17.69
N THR A 14 -10.26 11.13 -17.53
CA THR A 14 -10.03 10.46 -16.23
C THR A 14 -8.55 10.48 -15.87
N VAL A 15 -8.22 10.94 -14.66
CA VAL A 15 -6.84 10.97 -14.16
C VAL A 15 -6.72 10.14 -12.87
N PRO A 16 -6.51 8.82 -12.94
CA PRO A 16 -6.28 7.99 -11.76
C PRO A 16 -4.89 8.26 -11.17
N TYR A 17 -4.83 8.68 -9.91
CA TYR A 17 -3.60 8.83 -9.14
C TYR A 17 -3.36 7.60 -8.29
N VAL A 18 -2.17 7.03 -8.40
CA VAL A 18 -1.65 5.90 -7.60
C VAL A 18 -2.68 4.77 -7.41
N ALA A 19 -3.50 4.55 -8.43
CA ALA A 19 -4.67 3.70 -8.39
C ALA A 19 -4.31 2.24 -8.70
N PRO A 20 -4.32 1.33 -7.70
CA PRO A 20 -4.07 -0.08 -7.92
C PRO A 20 -5.27 -0.76 -8.62
N LEU A 21 -5.00 -1.86 -9.27
CA LEU A 21 -5.97 -2.80 -9.79
C LEU A 21 -5.59 -4.19 -9.27
N CYS A 22 -5.93 -4.45 -8.01
CA CYS A 22 -5.65 -5.73 -7.37
C CYS A 22 -6.61 -6.83 -7.88
N ARG A 23 -6.17 -8.08 -7.76
CA ARG A 23 -6.88 -9.27 -8.29
C ARG A 23 -7.24 -10.27 -7.20
N SER A 24 -6.86 -10.01 -5.97
CA SER A 24 -7.16 -10.85 -4.80
C SER A 24 -7.06 -10.03 -3.53
N VAL A 25 -7.57 -10.55 -2.43
CA VAL A 25 -7.46 -9.92 -1.10
C VAL A 25 -6.00 -9.70 -0.70
N GLU A 26 -5.12 -10.65 -1.06
CA GLU A 26 -3.68 -10.54 -0.87
C GLU A 26 -3.01 -10.68 -2.23
N ASP A 27 -2.91 -9.55 -2.94
CA ASP A 27 -2.33 -9.53 -4.29
C ASP A 27 -0.81 -9.79 -4.23
N GLY A 28 -0.38 -10.91 -4.77
CA GLY A 28 0.98 -11.41 -4.69
C GLY A 28 2.04 -10.57 -5.43
N ARG A 29 1.68 -9.43 -6.04
CA ARG A 29 2.63 -8.55 -6.74
C ARG A 29 3.36 -7.58 -5.81
N HIS A 30 2.81 -7.28 -4.64
CA HIS A 30 3.37 -6.29 -3.72
C HIS A 30 4.67 -6.76 -3.06
N GLU A 31 4.72 -8.00 -2.58
CA GLU A 31 5.93 -8.53 -1.93
C GLU A 31 7.16 -8.63 -2.86
N PRO A 32 7.05 -9.17 -4.09
CA PRO A 32 8.15 -9.10 -5.04
C PRO A 32 8.59 -7.67 -5.36
N PHE A 33 7.66 -6.71 -5.41
CA PHE A 33 7.98 -5.30 -5.60
C PHE A 33 8.83 -4.76 -4.44
N LEU A 34 8.43 -5.01 -3.19
CA LEU A 34 9.18 -4.57 -2.00
C LEU A 34 10.61 -5.13 -1.96
N ARG A 35 10.85 -6.29 -2.58
CA ARG A 35 12.20 -6.89 -2.71
C ARG A 35 13.04 -6.25 -3.82
N THR A 36 12.48 -5.44 -4.68
CA THR A 36 13.15 -4.84 -5.84
C THR A 36 13.11 -3.31 -5.85
N VAL A 37 12.32 -2.69 -4.97
CA VAL A 37 12.19 -1.22 -4.88
C VAL A 37 13.52 -0.58 -4.47
N ALA A 38 13.83 0.59 -5.00
CA ALA A 38 15.01 1.41 -4.69
C ALA A 38 16.36 0.64 -4.84
N MET A 39 17.37 1.02 -4.05
CA MET A 39 18.69 0.36 -4.08
C MET A 39 18.74 -0.83 -3.10
N PRO A 40 19.60 -1.85 -3.35
CA PRO A 40 19.76 -2.97 -2.44
C PRO A 40 20.07 -2.58 -0.99
N ASP A 41 20.98 -1.62 -0.81
CA ASP A 41 21.37 -1.13 0.53
C ASP A 41 20.22 -0.45 1.27
N ASP A 42 19.35 0.26 0.53
CA ASP A 42 18.15 0.88 1.12
C ASP A 42 17.18 -0.18 1.63
N ARG A 43 16.95 -1.25 0.86
CA ARG A 43 16.10 -2.37 1.27
C ARG A 43 16.67 -3.12 2.46
N GLN A 44 17.99 -3.38 2.43
CA GLN A 44 18.67 -4.04 3.55
C GLN A 44 18.51 -3.25 4.84
N LYS A 45 18.65 -1.93 4.79
CA LYS A 45 18.48 -1.07 5.96
C LYS A 45 17.05 -1.12 6.51
N VAL A 46 16.04 -1.23 5.64
CA VAL A 46 14.64 -1.39 6.04
C VAL A 46 14.44 -2.74 6.75
N GLU A 47 14.97 -3.82 6.17
CA GLU A 47 14.87 -5.18 6.74
C GLU A 47 15.65 -5.29 8.05
N ASP A 48 16.86 -4.73 8.14
CA ASP A 48 17.66 -4.70 9.38
C ASP A 48 16.93 -4.01 10.52
N PHE A 49 16.24 -2.89 10.23
CA PHE A 49 15.41 -2.21 11.23
C PHE A 49 14.26 -3.09 11.71
N GLN A 50 13.49 -3.70 10.76
CA GLN A 50 12.40 -4.62 11.12
C GLN A 50 12.90 -5.79 11.96
N MET A 51 14.02 -6.36 11.56
CA MET A 51 14.66 -7.46 12.29
C MET A 51 15.08 -7.05 13.70
N GLU A 52 15.67 -5.85 13.86
CA GLU A 52 16.14 -5.36 15.14
C GLU A 52 14.99 -5.12 16.12
N VAL A 53 13.90 -4.48 15.68
CA VAL A 53 12.74 -4.26 16.56
C VAL A 53 12.04 -5.57 16.94
N LEU A 54 12.08 -6.59 16.08
CA LEU A 54 11.60 -7.93 16.44
C LEU A 54 12.51 -8.62 17.44
N LYS A 55 13.82 -8.59 17.28
CA LYS A 55 14.79 -9.14 18.25
C LYS A 55 14.64 -8.51 19.62
N ARG A 56 14.37 -7.21 19.67
CA ARG A 56 14.12 -6.47 20.92
C ARG A 56 12.66 -6.49 21.39
N LYS A 57 11.82 -7.36 20.83
CA LYS A 57 10.39 -7.42 21.17
C LYS A 57 10.14 -7.48 22.67
N ALA A 58 10.91 -8.25 23.43
CA ALA A 58 10.74 -8.35 24.87
C ALA A 58 10.89 -6.99 25.61
N ALA A 59 11.79 -6.13 25.14
CA ALA A 59 12.01 -4.80 25.70
C ALA A 59 10.98 -3.78 25.16
N LEU A 60 10.61 -3.88 23.88
CA LEU A 60 9.74 -2.89 23.21
C LEU A 60 8.25 -3.12 23.45
N LEU A 61 7.81 -4.36 23.66
CA LEU A 61 6.40 -4.72 23.83
C LEU A 61 5.71 -4.02 25.03
N PRO A 62 6.35 -3.82 26.19
CA PRO A 62 5.77 -3.03 27.28
C PRO A 62 5.46 -1.58 26.86
N HIS A 63 6.35 -0.96 26.09
CA HIS A 63 6.15 0.39 25.55
C HIS A 63 5.00 0.42 24.54
N PHE A 64 4.90 -0.60 23.68
CA PHE A 64 3.83 -0.77 22.72
C PHE A 64 2.46 -0.93 23.38
N LYS A 65 2.37 -1.80 24.40
CA LYS A 65 1.15 -1.99 25.21
C LYS A 65 0.70 -0.69 25.87
N LYS A 66 1.64 0.05 26.45
CA LYS A 66 1.37 1.37 27.06
C LYS A 66 0.87 2.37 25.99
N TYR A 67 1.53 2.42 24.82
CA TYR A 67 1.14 3.29 23.72
C TYR A 67 -0.29 3.01 23.26
N CYS A 68 -0.65 1.74 23.07
CA CYS A 68 -2.00 1.33 22.66
C CYS A 68 -3.05 1.65 23.74
N SER A 69 -2.73 1.36 25.02
CA SER A 69 -3.62 1.61 26.15
C SER A 69 -3.94 3.11 26.34
N VAL A 70 -2.93 3.97 26.32
CA VAL A 70 -3.10 5.44 26.45
C VAL A 70 -3.99 5.99 25.34
N ARG A 71 -3.89 5.43 24.11
CA ARG A 71 -4.69 5.82 22.96
C ARG A 71 -6.02 5.08 22.85
N LYS A 72 -6.32 4.19 23.81
CA LYS A 72 -7.55 3.37 23.86
C LYS A 72 -7.77 2.57 22.58
N LEU A 73 -6.68 2.11 21.94
CA LEU A 73 -6.78 1.30 20.72
C LEU A 73 -7.33 -0.09 21.08
N GLN A 74 -8.29 -0.55 20.31
CA GLN A 74 -8.90 -1.86 20.46
C GLN A 74 -8.67 -2.70 19.21
N PHE A 75 -8.29 -3.95 19.39
CA PHE A 75 -7.94 -4.87 18.31
C PHE A 75 -8.77 -6.15 18.37
N ARG A 76 -8.83 -6.89 17.27
CA ARG A 76 -9.44 -8.24 17.21
C ARG A 76 -8.45 -9.35 17.53
N ALA A 77 -7.17 -9.03 17.66
CA ALA A 77 -6.10 -9.96 18.00
C ALA A 77 -5.36 -9.51 19.27
N PRO A 78 -4.58 -10.39 19.89
CA PRO A 78 -3.68 -10.03 21.00
C PRO A 78 -2.74 -8.88 20.61
N VAL A 79 -2.39 -8.02 21.57
CA VAL A 79 -1.51 -6.86 21.32
C VAL A 79 -0.13 -7.30 20.86
N GLU A 80 0.33 -8.48 21.26
CA GLU A 80 1.57 -9.12 20.82
C GLU A 80 1.56 -9.40 19.31
N ASP A 81 0.43 -9.86 18.78
CA ASP A 81 0.26 -10.12 17.34
C ASP A 81 0.17 -8.80 16.58
N ILE A 82 -0.49 -7.78 17.14
CA ILE A 82 -0.54 -6.44 16.55
C ILE A 82 0.84 -5.80 16.48
N TYR A 83 1.72 -6.08 17.46
CA TYR A 83 3.11 -5.66 17.39
C TYR A 83 3.79 -6.26 16.14
N ASP A 84 3.62 -7.56 15.90
CA ASP A 84 4.18 -8.24 14.75
C ASP A 84 3.65 -7.63 13.43
N TYR A 85 2.34 -7.43 13.34
CA TYR A 85 1.75 -6.78 12.17
C TYR A 85 2.24 -5.34 11.98
N THR A 86 2.45 -4.59 13.05
CA THR A 86 3.03 -3.24 13.00
C THR A 86 4.44 -3.26 12.40
N VAL A 87 5.24 -4.28 12.75
CA VAL A 87 6.59 -4.44 12.17
C VAL A 87 6.52 -4.91 10.72
N LEU A 88 5.61 -5.83 10.37
CA LEU A 88 5.44 -6.28 8.98
C LEU A 88 4.97 -5.15 8.05
N GLU A 89 4.09 -4.29 8.53
CA GLU A 89 3.59 -3.12 7.80
C GLU A 89 4.67 -2.07 7.53
N TYR A 90 5.73 -2.03 8.32
CA TYR A 90 6.72 -0.96 8.28
C TYR A 90 7.34 -0.73 6.90
N SER A 91 7.75 -1.77 6.19
CA SER A 91 8.35 -1.63 4.86
C SER A 91 7.36 -1.08 3.84
N PHE A 92 6.11 -1.55 3.85
CA PHE A 92 5.06 -1.05 2.96
C PHE A 92 4.79 0.44 3.21
N SER A 93 4.53 0.80 4.46
CA SER A 93 4.25 2.18 4.86
C SER A 93 5.41 3.11 4.58
N LEU A 94 6.66 2.70 4.83
CA LEU A 94 7.85 3.53 4.57
C LEU A 94 7.94 3.94 3.11
N TRP A 95 7.83 2.98 2.19
CA TRP A 95 7.90 3.25 0.76
C TRP A 95 6.65 3.96 0.25
N GLN A 96 5.46 3.57 0.71
CA GLN A 96 4.20 4.22 0.34
C GLN A 96 4.24 5.72 0.62
N TRP A 97 4.69 6.12 1.81
CA TRP A 97 4.69 7.52 2.20
C TRP A 97 5.97 8.27 1.80
N GLY A 98 6.93 7.59 1.19
CA GLY A 98 8.18 8.18 0.72
C GLY A 98 9.05 8.69 1.86
N ILE A 99 9.08 7.96 2.96
CA ILE A 99 9.96 8.29 4.09
C ILE A 99 11.42 8.02 3.69
N PRO A 100 12.32 9.01 3.80
CA PRO A 100 13.71 8.81 3.43
C PRO A 100 14.38 7.72 4.29
N VAL A 101 15.02 6.74 3.66
CA VAL A 101 15.75 5.65 4.33
C VAL A 101 16.86 6.19 5.25
N SER A 102 17.38 7.40 4.98
CA SER A 102 18.33 8.09 5.86
C SER A 102 17.77 8.44 7.24
N ARG A 103 16.43 8.44 7.41
CA ARG A 103 15.78 8.69 8.70
C ARG A 103 15.65 7.45 9.58
N ILE A 104 15.91 6.26 9.04
CA ILE A 104 15.87 5.01 9.81
C ILE A 104 16.99 5.06 10.85
N PRO A 105 16.67 4.89 12.15
CA PRO A 105 17.67 4.83 13.20
C PRO A 105 18.69 3.71 12.97
N SER A 106 19.89 3.88 13.52
CA SER A 106 20.86 2.76 13.57
C SER A 106 20.29 1.61 14.38
N VAL A 107 20.63 0.38 14.02
CA VAL A 107 20.30 -0.82 14.82
C VAL A 107 20.86 -0.75 16.24
N SER A 108 21.90 0.07 16.49
CA SER A 108 22.45 0.33 17.81
C SER A 108 21.74 1.47 18.58
N ALA A 109 20.70 2.08 18.01
CA ALA A 109 19.95 3.14 18.67
C ALA A 109 19.23 2.61 19.93
N SER A 110 18.83 3.51 20.82
CA SER A 110 18.09 3.15 22.03
C SER A 110 16.73 2.54 21.70
N ASP A 111 16.22 1.72 22.61
CA ASP A 111 14.87 1.12 22.47
C ASP A 111 13.80 2.19 22.26
N LYS A 112 13.94 3.34 22.91
CA LYS A 112 13.02 4.46 22.74
C LYS A 112 13.05 5.02 21.31
N GLU A 113 14.23 5.22 20.74
CA GLU A 113 14.37 5.75 19.37
C GLU A 113 13.82 4.77 18.33
N LEU A 114 14.12 3.47 18.48
CA LEU A 114 13.58 2.43 17.61
C LEU A 114 12.06 2.36 17.71
N PHE A 115 11.52 2.37 18.92
CA PHE A 115 10.09 2.34 19.15
C PHE A 115 9.36 3.55 18.57
N ASP A 116 9.85 4.76 18.87
CA ASP A 116 9.24 6.01 18.39
C ASP A 116 9.23 6.06 16.86
N HIS A 117 10.32 5.62 16.23
CA HIS A 117 10.41 5.54 14.78
C HIS A 117 9.44 4.51 14.20
N LEU A 118 9.36 3.30 14.77
CA LEU A 118 8.43 2.26 14.33
C LEU A 118 6.99 2.79 14.31
N VAL A 119 6.51 3.34 15.44
CA VAL A 119 5.11 3.79 15.54
C VAL A 119 4.82 5.08 14.78
N ALA A 120 5.84 5.83 14.40
CA ALA A 120 5.70 7.00 13.53
C ALA A 120 5.49 6.62 12.05
N ILE A 121 6.02 5.46 11.62
CA ILE A 121 5.93 4.98 10.24
C ILE A 121 4.74 4.04 10.06
N SER A 122 4.60 3.03 10.93
CA SER A 122 3.53 2.04 10.92
C SER A 122 2.79 2.05 12.25
N ALA A 123 1.84 2.99 12.41
CA ALA A 123 1.11 3.14 13.66
C ALA A 123 0.15 1.97 13.90
N PRO A 124 0.09 1.39 15.13
CA PRO A 124 -0.83 0.29 15.44
C PRO A 124 -2.31 0.69 15.31
N SER A 125 -2.64 1.98 15.29
CA SER A 125 -3.99 2.48 15.00
C SER A 125 -4.51 2.07 13.61
N TYR A 126 -3.63 1.63 12.72
CA TYR A 126 -4.01 1.06 11.44
C TYR A 126 -4.80 -0.26 11.59
N PHE A 127 -4.50 -1.05 12.63
CA PHE A 127 -5.09 -2.38 12.88
C PHE A 127 -6.27 -2.37 13.87
N VAL A 128 -6.85 -1.21 14.18
CA VAL A 128 -8.00 -1.15 15.11
C VAL A 128 -9.22 -1.87 14.54
N LYS A 129 -9.95 -2.57 15.40
CA LYS A 129 -11.13 -3.38 15.03
C LYS A 129 -12.28 -2.57 14.42
N GLU A 130 -12.36 -1.29 14.73
CA GLU A 130 -13.38 -0.36 14.24
C GLU A 130 -12.73 1.01 14.03
N GLY A 131 -12.62 1.42 12.78
CA GLY A 131 -12.00 2.67 12.39
C GLY A 131 -12.74 3.32 11.23
N SER A 132 -12.39 4.55 10.92
CA SER A 132 -12.94 5.28 9.76
C SER A 132 -12.72 4.55 8.43
N ASN A 133 -11.69 3.70 8.36
CA ASN A 133 -11.34 2.95 7.16
C ASN A 133 -12.04 1.58 7.06
N THR A 134 -12.79 1.14 8.07
CA THR A 134 -13.47 -0.17 8.05
C THR A 134 -14.35 -0.38 6.81
N PRO A 135 -15.17 0.58 6.33
CA PRO A 135 -15.95 0.39 5.10
C PRO A 135 -15.06 0.16 3.87
N PHE A 136 -13.92 0.84 3.77
CA PHE A 136 -12.94 0.60 2.71
C PHE A 136 -12.35 -0.80 2.81
N PHE A 137 -11.97 -1.28 4.01
CA PHE A 137 -11.42 -2.63 4.20
C PHE A 137 -12.43 -3.73 3.86
N VAL A 138 -13.71 -3.52 4.17
CA VAL A 138 -14.80 -4.41 3.75
C VAL A 138 -14.86 -4.49 2.21
N GLN A 139 -14.82 -3.35 1.54
CA GLN A 139 -14.82 -3.32 0.07
C GLN A 139 -13.53 -3.91 -0.52
N ALA A 140 -12.38 -3.68 0.11
CA ALA A 140 -11.12 -4.29 -0.28
C ALA A 140 -11.16 -5.82 -0.16
N ALA A 141 -11.68 -6.34 0.96
CA ALA A 141 -11.82 -7.78 1.17
C ALA A 141 -12.83 -8.43 0.21
N ARG A 142 -13.83 -7.67 -0.27
CA ARG A 142 -14.87 -8.15 -1.16
C ARG A 142 -14.47 -8.11 -2.65
N GLU A 143 -13.90 -7.00 -3.13
CA GLU A 143 -13.77 -6.79 -4.59
C GLU A 143 -12.60 -5.92 -5.05
N LEU A 144 -12.08 -4.99 -4.20
CA LEU A 144 -10.97 -4.14 -4.63
C LEU A 144 -9.62 -4.82 -4.52
N GLY A 145 -9.48 -5.79 -3.61
CA GLY A 145 -8.23 -6.44 -3.27
C GLY A 145 -7.31 -5.57 -2.41
N TYR A 146 -6.25 -6.19 -1.91
CA TYR A 146 -5.30 -5.56 -1.01
C TYR A 146 -3.92 -6.19 -1.15
N TYR A 147 -3.05 -6.08 -0.14
CA TYR A 147 -1.73 -6.72 -0.09
C TYR A 147 -1.63 -7.68 1.10
N GLY A 148 -0.67 -8.58 1.04
CA GLY A 148 -0.28 -9.48 2.12
C GLY A 148 1.12 -9.17 2.63
N TYR A 149 1.57 -9.92 3.64
CA TYR A 149 2.92 -9.81 4.20
C TYR A 149 3.70 -11.11 4.03
N ASP A 150 4.96 -11.00 3.65
CA ASP A 150 5.90 -12.13 3.67
C ASP A 150 6.55 -12.25 5.06
N ILE A 151 6.14 -13.23 5.82
CA ILE A 151 6.68 -13.48 7.16
C ILE A 151 7.98 -14.27 7.17
N ARG A 152 8.42 -14.84 6.03
CA ARG A 152 9.54 -15.78 5.97
C ARG A 152 10.85 -15.20 6.50
N PRO A 153 11.24 -13.94 6.22
CA PRO A 153 12.48 -13.36 6.76
C PRO A 153 12.48 -13.23 8.28
N PHE A 154 11.30 -13.11 8.88
CA PHE A 154 11.11 -12.74 10.29
C PHE A 154 10.57 -13.88 11.18
N ARG A 155 10.31 -15.04 10.59
CA ARG A 155 9.54 -16.15 11.21
C ARG A 155 10.00 -16.52 12.62
N GLU A 156 11.30 -16.51 12.89
CA GLU A 156 11.88 -16.90 14.19
C GLU A 156 11.54 -15.92 15.33
N TYR A 157 11.16 -14.67 14.98
CA TYR A 157 10.93 -13.60 15.95
C TYR A 157 9.45 -13.22 16.08
N LEU A 158 8.61 -13.74 15.18
CA LEU A 158 7.18 -13.47 15.21
C LEU A 158 6.44 -14.36 16.19
N SER A 159 5.43 -13.84 16.88
CA SER A 159 4.43 -14.61 17.66
C SER A 159 3.40 -15.26 16.75
N ILE A 160 3.09 -14.60 15.61
CA ILE A 160 2.13 -15.11 14.65
C ILE A 160 2.74 -16.22 13.78
N GLY A 161 2.01 -17.31 13.58
CA GLY A 161 2.42 -18.41 12.69
C GLY A 161 2.13 -18.13 11.20
N THR A 162 1.23 -17.20 10.90
CA THR A 162 0.82 -16.81 9.56
C THR A 162 0.24 -15.41 9.53
N SER A 163 0.52 -14.68 8.44
CA SER A 163 -0.12 -13.38 8.14
C SER A 163 -1.33 -13.52 7.21
N LYS A 164 -1.59 -14.74 6.70
CA LYS A 164 -2.66 -14.98 5.73
C LYS A 164 -4.02 -14.48 6.24
N ASP A 165 -4.79 -13.87 5.37
CA ASP A 165 -6.11 -13.30 5.64
C ASP A 165 -6.13 -12.24 6.77
N TYR A 166 -5.00 -11.55 7.01
CA TYR A 166 -4.92 -10.57 8.09
C TYR A 166 -5.97 -9.46 7.97
N LEU A 167 -6.25 -9.01 6.74
CA LEU A 167 -7.27 -7.97 6.49
C LEU A 167 -8.63 -8.39 7.06
N ARG A 168 -9.05 -9.63 6.75
CA ARG A 168 -10.33 -10.17 7.23
C ARG A 168 -10.33 -10.41 8.74
N ARG A 169 -9.24 -10.95 9.27
CA ARG A 169 -9.15 -11.31 10.69
C ARG A 169 -9.04 -10.11 11.62
N LEU A 170 -8.42 -9.01 11.17
CA LEU A 170 -8.08 -7.89 12.03
C LEU A 170 -8.94 -6.66 11.80
N MET A 171 -9.31 -6.36 10.54
CA MET A 171 -9.70 -5.01 10.14
C MET A 171 -11.15 -4.88 9.66
N ILE A 172 -11.85 -6.00 9.46
CA ILE A 172 -13.28 -5.99 9.09
C ILE A 172 -14.12 -6.64 10.21
N PRO A 173 -15.44 -6.37 10.26
CA PRO A 173 -16.35 -7.03 11.20
C PRO A 173 -16.29 -8.55 11.08
N GLU A 174 -16.39 -9.26 12.21
CA GLU A 174 -16.27 -10.71 12.28
C GLU A 174 -17.33 -11.42 11.44
N GLU A 175 -18.54 -10.90 11.43
CA GLU A 175 -19.67 -11.38 10.63
C GLU A 175 -19.46 -11.30 9.11
N LEU A 176 -18.45 -10.54 8.66
CA LEU A 176 -18.07 -10.38 7.26
C LEU A 176 -16.72 -11.07 6.92
N ALA A 177 -16.08 -11.71 7.89
CA ALA A 177 -14.75 -12.30 7.69
C ALA A 177 -14.72 -13.44 6.65
N ASP A 178 -15.80 -14.21 6.54
CA ASP A 178 -15.93 -15.32 5.60
C ASP A 178 -16.39 -14.91 4.19
N MET A 179 -16.51 -13.60 3.94
CA MET A 179 -16.91 -13.06 2.65
C MET A 179 -15.91 -13.46 1.56
N GLU A 180 -16.44 -14.06 0.48
CA GLU A 180 -15.62 -14.39 -0.69
C GLU A 180 -15.19 -13.15 -1.46
N PHE A 181 -14.00 -13.20 -2.04
CA PHE A 181 -13.51 -12.16 -2.94
C PHE A 181 -14.13 -12.31 -4.32
N ASP A 182 -14.76 -11.25 -4.82
CA ASP A 182 -15.32 -11.19 -6.17
C ASP A 182 -14.35 -10.49 -7.13
N GLU A 183 -13.68 -11.25 -7.96
CA GLU A 183 -12.75 -10.73 -8.97
C GLU A 183 -13.41 -10.09 -10.20
N THR A 184 -14.77 -10.17 -10.30
CA THR A 184 -15.53 -9.65 -11.45
C THR A 184 -15.21 -8.20 -11.75
N LEU A 185 -15.02 -7.38 -10.69
CA LEU A 185 -14.71 -5.97 -10.83
C LEU A 185 -13.36 -5.74 -11.50
N SER A 186 -12.30 -6.41 -11.02
CA SER A 186 -10.96 -6.29 -11.57
C SER A 186 -10.88 -6.83 -13.01
N TYR A 187 -11.62 -7.89 -13.29
CA TYR A 187 -11.76 -8.44 -14.64
C TYR A 187 -12.45 -7.45 -15.59
N LYS A 188 -13.58 -6.87 -15.19
CA LYS A 188 -14.33 -5.89 -16.01
C LYS A 188 -13.47 -4.66 -16.33
N ILE A 189 -12.75 -4.11 -15.32
CA ILE A 189 -11.86 -2.96 -15.53
C ILE A 189 -10.72 -3.34 -16.49
N THR A 190 -10.09 -4.49 -16.26
CA THR A 190 -9.01 -4.99 -17.12
C THR A 190 -9.46 -5.13 -18.58
N ARG A 191 -10.63 -5.73 -18.78
CA ARG A 191 -11.23 -5.92 -20.09
C ARG A 191 -11.55 -4.58 -20.76
N PHE A 192 -12.21 -3.68 -20.01
CA PHE A 192 -12.52 -2.33 -20.50
C PHE A 192 -11.27 -1.58 -21.00
N LEU A 193 -10.20 -1.58 -20.21
CA LEU A 193 -8.95 -0.92 -20.57
C LEU A 193 -8.27 -1.58 -21.79
N LYS A 194 -8.40 -2.89 -21.96
CA LYS A 194 -7.87 -3.60 -23.14
C LYS A 194 -8.67 -3.32 -24.41
N GLU A 195 -9.97 -3.33 -24.32
CA GLU A 195 -10.87 -3.23 -25.48
C GLU A 195 -11.15 -1.79 -25.89
N ASN A 196 -11.04 -0.82 -24.98
CA ASN A 196 -11.35 0.59 -25.23
C ASN A 196 -10.10 1.47 -25.13
N ASP A 197 -10.19 2.71 -25.62
CA ASP A 197 -9.10 3.70 -25.60
C ASP A 197 -9.62 5.09 -25.15
N PRO A 198 -10.22 5.18 -23.92
CA PRO A 198 -10.73 6.45 -23.42
C PRO A 198 -9.59 7.41 -23.04
N LYS A 199 -9.88 8.72 -23.01
CA LYS A 199 -8.92 9.75 -22.56
C LYS A 199 -8.59 9.55 -21.07
N MET A 200 -7.45 8.92 -20.77
CA MET A 200 -7.01 8.60 -19.40
C MET A 200 -5.52 8.86 -19.20
N ILE A 201 -5.16 9.39 -18.03
CA ILE A 201 -3.76 9.61 -17.63
C ILE A 201 -3.54 8.99 -16.25
N PHE A 202 -2.84 7.85 -16.20
CA PHE A 202 -2.44 7.22 -14.94
C PHE A 202 -1.15 7.83 -14.43
N ILE A 203 -1.13 8.19 -13.14
CA ILE A 203 0.07 8.71 -12.46
C ILE A 203 0.44 7.77 -11.32
N TYR A 204 1.68 7.28 -11.31
CA TYR A 204 2.21 6.38 -10.28
C TYR A 204 3.52 6.89 -9.70
N GLY A 205 3.88 6.42 -8.50
CA GLY A 205 5.19 6.61 -7.91
C GLY A 205 6.06 5.36 -8.11
N GLN A 206 7.32 5.53 -8.55
CA GLN A 206 8.23 4.40 -8.78
C GLN A 206 8.49 3.58 -7.51
N TYR A 207 8.49 4.23 -6.33
CA TYR A 207 8.76 3.58 -5.04
C TYR A 207 7.48 3.24 -4.26
N ASP A 208 6.32 3.62 -4.77
CA ASP A 208 5.04 3.31 -4.16
C ASP A 208 4.71 1.81 -4.34
N PRO A 209 4.53 1.03 -3.25
CA PRO A 209 4.18 -0.39 -3.37
C PRO A 209 2.88 -0.63 -4.15
N TRP A 210 1.93 0.31 -4.11
CA TRP A 210 0.69 0.21 -4.87
C TRP A 210 0.90 0.21 -6.38
N THR A 211 2.04 0.71 -6.86
CA THR A 211 2.43 0.66 -8.29
C THR A 211 2.62 -0.77 -8.78
N ALA A 212 2.93 -1.73 -7.89
CA ALA A 212 3.00 -3.15 -8.23
C ALA A 212 1.68 -3.68 -8.81
N ALA A 213 0.55 -3.17 -8.31
CA ALA A 213 -0.77 -3.49 -8.80
C ALA A 213 -1.32 -2.44 -9.79
N GLY A 214 -0.51 -1.47 -10.21
CA GLY A 214 -0.89 -0.41 -11.13
C GLY A 214 -1.14 -0.89 -12.56
N VAL A 215 -1.74 -0.02 -13.38
CA VAL A 215 -2.03 -0.27 -14.80
C VAL A 215 -0.79 0.05 -15.66
N THR A 216 0.40 -0.38 -15.24
CA THR A 216 1.68 -0.15 -15.94
C THR A 216 1.91 -1.11 -17.11
N TRP A 217 1.11 -2.16 -17.19
CA TRP A 217 1.17 -3.20 -18.22
C TRP A 217 0.51 -2.81 -19.53
N LEU A 218 -0.33 -1.75 -19.55
CA LEU A 218 -1.08 -1.36 -20.72
C LEU A 218 -0.17 -0.65 -21.73
N LYS A 219 -0.11 -1.15 -22.95
CA LYS A 219 0.74 -0.64 -24.05
C LYS A 219 -0.08 -0.39 -25.31
N GLY A 220 0.42 0.46 -26.20
CA GLY A 220 -0.14 0.63 -27.55
C GLY A 220 -1.47 1.37 -27.62
N LYS A 221 -1.85 2.11 -26.57
CA LYS A 221 -3.04 2.96 -26.56
C LYS A 221 -2.70 4.37 -27.02
N LYS A 222 -3.63 5.00 -27.76
CA LYS A 222 -3.47 6.37 -28.27
C LYS A 222 -3.85 7.41 -27.20
N ASN A 223 -4.93 7.11 -26.44
CA ASN A 223 -5.52 8.05 -25.50
C ASN A 223 -5.33 7.64 -24.01
N ILE A 224 -4.69 6.49 -23.74
CA ILE A 224 -4.35 6.09 -22.37
C ILE A 224 -2.85 6.24 -22.18
N HIS A 225 -2.46 7.14 -21.29
CA HIS A 225 -1.07 7.44 -20.94
C HIS A 225 -0.76 7.01 -19.51
N VAL A 226 0.46 6.54 -19.26
CA VAL A 226 0.93 6.12 -17.94
C VAL A 226 2.25 6.84 -17.65
N PHE A 227 2.27 7.65 -16.60
CA PHE A 227 3.46 8.33 -16.08
C PHE A 227 3.84 7.74 -14.73
N VAL A 228 5.11 7.40 -14.59
CA VAL A 228 5.68 6.88 -13.33
C VAL A 228 6.74 7.85 -12.85
N GLN A 229 6.44 8.58 -11.76
CA GLN A 229 7.38 9.53 -11.18
C GLN A 229 8.62 8.80 -10.66
N PRO A 230 9.84 9.13 -11.16
CA PRO A 230 11.08 8.55 -10.63
C PRO A 230 11.22 8.79 -9.12
N LYS A 231 11.53 7.72 -8.36
CA LYS A 231 11.62 7.74 -6.89
C LYS A 231 10.36 8.26 -6.17
N GLY A 232 9.23 8.41 -6.90
CA GLY A 232 7.96 8.90 -6.36
C GLY A 232 7.30 7.88 -5.44
N SER A 233 6.56 8.38 -4.45
CA SER A 233 5.76 7.63 -3.48
C SER A 233 4.26 7.68 -3.85
N HIS A 234 3.39 7.27 -2.94
CA HIS A 234 1.93 7.41 -3.07
C HIS A 234 1.47 8.88 -3.20
N MET A 235 2.37 9.82 -2.99
CA MET A 235 2.13 11.26 -3.17
C MET A 235 2.36 11.74 -4.60
N ALA A 236 2.63 10.84 -5.56
CA ALA A 236 2.81 11.17 -6.97
C ALA A 236 1.55 11.82 -7.57
N ARG A 237 1.72 12.98 -8.19
CA ARG A 237 0.67 13.77 -8.84
C ARG A 237 1.24 14.38 -10.13
N ILE A 238 0.41 14.89 -11.03
CA ILE A 238 0.91 15.65 -12.20
C ILE A 238 1.89 16.75 -11.77
N GLY A 239 1.57 17.46 -10.69
CA GLY A 239 2.41 18.55 -10.16
C GLY A 239 3.79 18.12 -9.68
N THR A 240 4.00 16.85 -9.33
CA THR A 240 5.27 16.30 -8.81
C THR A 240 6.07 15.52 -9.86
N LEU A 241 5.53 15.33 -11.07
CA LEU A 241 6.26 14.73 -12.18
C LEU A 241 7.48 15.58 -12.57
N PRO A 242 8.53 14.97 -13.15
CA PRO A 242 9.58 15.73 -13.83
C PRO A 242 8.98 16.67 -14.86
N GLN A 243 9.65 17.78 -15.13
CA GLN A 243 9.10 18.91 -15.90
C GLN A 243 8.56 18.47 -17.26
N LYS A 244 9.28 17.62 -17.98
CA LYS A 244 8.88 17.12 -19.31
C LYS A 244 7.56 16.33 -19.26
N GLU A 245 7.48 15.35 -18.36
CA GLU A 245 6.29 14.50 -18.19
C GLU A 245 5.09 15.31 -17.66
N LYS A 246 5.36 16.30 -16.81
CA LYS A 246 4.33 17.24 -16.33
C LYS A 246 3.75 18.07 -17.47
N GLU A 247 4.61 18.65 -18.31
CA GLU A 247 4.18 19.43 -19.48
C GLU A 247 3.40 18.57 -20.48
N GLU A 248 3.86 17.33 -20.71
CA GLU A 248 3.18 16.38 -21.56
C GLU A 248 1.77 16.05 -21.03
N ALA A 249 1.65 15.70 -19.74
CA ALA A 249 0.37 15.39 -19.13
C ALA A 249 -0.61 16.57 -19.17
N ILE A 250 -0.13 17.79 -18.90
CA ILE A 250 -0.94 19.01 -18.99
C ILE A 250 -1.33 19.30 -20.44
N GLY A 251 -0.41 19.12 -21.38
CA GLY A 251 -0.66 19.31 -22.82
C GLY A 251 -1.73 18.37 -23.35
N LEU A 252 -1.71 17.09 -22.92
CA LEU A 252 -2.75 16.12 -23.26
C LEU A 252 -4.13 16.57 -22.74
N ILE A 253 -4.22 17.00 -21.49
CA ILE A 253 -5.48 17.46 -20.90
C ILE A 253 -6.02 18.68 -21.67
N LYS A 254 -5.18 19.68 -21.92
CA LYS A 254 -5.58 20.88 -22.68
C LYS A 254 -6.10 20.51 -24.08
N LYS A 255 -5.34 19.70 -24.81
CA LYS A 255 -5.74 19.21 -26.14
C LYS A 255 -7.10 18.51 -26.09
N TRP A 256 -7.32 17.64 -25.12
CA TRP A 256 -8.58 16.89 -25.01
C TRP A 256 -9.79 17.74 -24.60
N LEU A 257 -9.56 18.87 -23.93
CA LEU A 257 -10.61 19.82 -23.58
C LEU A 257 -11.02 20.70 -24.77
N GLU A 258 -10.18 20.79 -25.82
CA GLU A 258 -10.45 21.52 -27.05
C GLU A 258 -11.16 20.67 -28.13
N GLU A 259 -11.18 19.34 -27.96
CA GLU A 259 -11.85 18.37 -28.84
C GLU A 259 -13.33 18.17 -28.49
#